data_13d2911f25ab1ebee657ee2c35d12c1d
#
_entry.id   13d2911f25ab1ebee657ee2c35d12c1d
#
_cell.length_a   1.000
_cell.length_b   1.000
_cell.length_c   1.000
_cell.angle_alpha   90.00
_cell.angle_beta   90.00
_cell.angle_gamma   90.00
#
_symmetry.space_group_name_H-M   'P 1'
#
loop_
_entity.id
_entity.type
_entity.pdbx_description
1 polymer ?
#
loop_
_entity_poly.entity_id
_entity_poly.type
_entity_poly.pdbx_seq_one_letter_code
_entity_poly.pdbx_strand_id
1 'polypeptide(L)'
;MLEILVSKVYMIATFIVALTFHEWAHAYAAYKLGDPTADNMGRMTLNPFAHIDIIGLLCLALLGFGWAKPVPINPRNFKKPRRDDLIVSLAGITANLILAIVF
;
A
#
# COMPACT_ATOMS: atom_id res chain seq x y z
N MET A 1 24.80 -1.20 -19.03
CA MET A 1 24.07 0.01 -18.57
C MET A 1 22.57 -0.05 -18.87
N LEU A 2 22.18 -0.39 -20.08
CA LEU A 2 20.75 -0.53 -20.44
C LEU A 2 20.04 -1.58 -19.59
N GLU A 3 20.67 -2.71 -19.32
CA GLU A 3 20.11 -3.78 -18.50
C GLU A 3 19.83 -3.31 -17.07
N ILE A 4 20.73 -2.51 -16.50
CA ILE A 4 20.55 -1.94 -15.16
C ILE A 4 19.37 -0.98 -15.15
N LEU A 5 19.24 -0.15 -16.18
CA LEU A 5 18.14 0.80 -16.30
C LEU A 5 16.80 0.08 -16.44
N VAL A 6 16.72 -0.92 -17.30
CA VAL A 6 15.51 -1.73 -17.50
C VAL A 6 15.13 -2.44 -16.19
N SER A 7 16.11 -3.01 -15.49
CA SER A 7 15.88 -3.67 -14.20
C SER A 7 15.29 -2.71 -13.15
N LYS A 8 15.82 -1.48 -13.09
CA LYS A 8 15.30 -0.46 -12.17
C LYS A 8 13.87 -0.03 -12.51
N VAL A 9 13.55 0.10 -13.80
CA VAL A 9 12.20 0.45 -14.25
C VAL A 9 11.21 -0.64 -13.84
N TYR A 10 11.55 -1.90 -14.03
CA TYR A 10 10.71 -3.02 -13.59
C TYR A 10 10.52 -3.04 -12.08
N MET A 11 11.58 -2.80 -11.32
CA MET A 11 11.53 -2.76 -9.86
C MET A 11 10.58 -1.66 -9.38
N ILE A 12 10.70 -0.46 -9.94
CA ILE A 12 9.85 0.68 -9.55
C ILE A 12 8.39 0.42 -9.94
N ALA A 13 8.13 -0.06 -11.15
CA ALA A 13 6.78 -0.36 -11.61
C ALA A 13 6.12 -1.42 -10.73
N THR A 14 6.83 -2.49 -10.42
CA THR A 14 6.35 -3.58 -9.55
C THR A 14 6.05 -3.06 -8.15
N PHE A 15 6.95 -2.23 -7.60
CA PHE A 15 6.76 -1.61 -6.29
C PHE A 15 5.49 -0.75 -6.25
N ILE A 16 5.28 0.09 -7.27
CA ILE A 16 4.11 0.98 -7.34
C ILE A 16 2.82 0.18 -7.40
N VAL A 17 2.76 -0.86 -8.22
CA VAL A 17 1.57 -1.70 -8.36
C VAL A 17 1.29 -2.44 -7.05
N ALA A 18 2.29 -3.12 -6.50
CA ALA A 18 2.14 -3.88 -5.25
C ALA A 18 1.73 -2.97 -4.10
N LEU A 19 2.36 -1.81 -3.98
CA LEU A 19 2.07 -0.83 -2.95
C LEU A 19 0.64 -0.31 -3.06
N THR A 20 0.19 0.04 -4.25
CA THR A 20 -1.14 0.59 -4.50
C THR A 20 -2.21 -0.37 -4.02
N PHE A 21 -2.12 -1.64 -4.39
CA PHE A 21 -3.09 -2.65 -3.96
C PHE A 21 -2.97 -2.93 -2.46
N HIS A 22 -1.77 -2.98 -1.93
CA HIS A 22 -1.52 -3.20 -0.50
C HIS A 22 -2.18 -2.10 0.35
N GLU A 23 -1.93 -0.84 0.02
CA GLU A 23 -2.47 0.28 0.77
C GLU A 23 -3.98 0.43 0.56
N TRP A 24 -4.48 0.20 -0.65
CA TRP A 24 -5.91 0.17 -0.91
C TRP A 24 -6.61 -0.91 -0.08
N ALA A 25 -5.99 -2.10 0.01
CA ALA A 25 -6.55 -3.20 0.78
C ALA A 25 -6.66 -2.87 2.28
N HIS A 26 -5.65 -2.20 2.84
CA HIS A 26 -5.72 -1.71 4.22
C HIS A 26 -6.87 -0.72 4.40
N ALA A 27 -7.00 0.25 3.50
CA ALA A 27 -8.05 1.25 3.55
C ALA A 27 -9.44 0.64 3.42
N TYR A 28 -9.60 -0.29 2.47
CA TYR A 28 -10.87 -0.96 2.21
C TYR A 28 -11.29 -1.83 3.40
N ALA A 29 -10.37 -2.64 3.94
CA ALA A 29 -10.66 -3.48 5.10
C ALA A 29 -11.02 -2.63 6.32
N ALA A 30 -10.31 -1.54 6.56
CA ALA A 30 -10.61 -0.62 7.65
C ALA A 30 -12.01 0.00 7.47
N TYR A 31 -12.34 0.44 6.26
CA TYR A 31 -13.66 0.99 5.94
C TYR A 31 -14.77 0.00 6.25
N LYS A 32 -14.61 -1.25 5.82
CA LYS A 32 -15.60 -2.31 6.06
C LYS A 32 -15.78 -2.64 7.54
N LEU A 33 -14.74 -2.42 8.34
CA LEU A 33 -14.75 -2.68 9.78
C LEU A 33 -15.19 -1.46 10.60
N GLY A 34 -15.57 -0.37 9.95
CA GLY A 34 -16.13 0.81 10.59
C GLY A 34 -15.20 2.01 10.69
N ASP A 35 -14.00 1.95 10.10
CA ASP A 35 -13.07 3.07 10.09
C ASP A 35 -13.02 3.75 8.71
N PRO A 36 -13.70 4.89 8.51
CA PRO A 36 -13.70 5.61 7.24
C PRO A 36 -12.56 6.61 7.11
N THR A 37 -11.57 6.59 8.01
CA THR A 37 -10.52 7.63 8.06
C THR A 37 -9.79 7.77 6.73
N ALA A 38 -9.34 6.65 6.15
CA ALA A 38 -8.63 6.68 4.87
C ALA A 38 -9.52 7.16 3.72
N ASP A 39 -10.78 6.71 3.69
CA ASP A 39 -11.74 7.13 2.67
C ASP A 39 -12.02 8.63 2.76
N ASN A 40 -12.23 9.15 3.98
CA ASN A 40 -12.47 10.57 4.20
C ASN A 40 -11.31 11.45 3.77
N MET A 41 -10.09 10.91 3.76
CA MET A 41 -8.88 11.61 3.32
C MET A 41 -8.55 11.36 1.84
N GLY A 42 -9.44 10.70 1.09
CA GLY A 42 -9.21 10.37 -0.31
C GLY A 42 -8.14 9.31 -0.53
N ARG A 43 -7.84 8.50 0.50
CA ARG A 43 -6.77 7.52 0.46
C ARG A 43 -7.26 6.09 0.16
N MET A 44 -8.56 5.85 0.15
CA MET A 44 -9.15 4.56 -0.26
C MET A 44 -9.31 4.54 -1.78
N THR A 45 -8.19 4.42 -2.49
CA THR A 45 -8.16 4.53 -3.94
C THR A 45 -7.05 3.67 -4.53
N LEU A 46 -7.21 3.26 -5.77
CA LEU A 46 -6.17 2.58 -6.55
C LEU A 46 -5.29 3.57 -7.32
N ASN A 47 -5.48 4.87 -7.11
CA ASN A 47 -4.60 5.87 -7.69
C ASN A 47 -3.24 5.83 -6.98
N PRO A 48 -2.15 5.45 -7.67
CA PRO A 48 -0.86 5.30 -7.01
C PRO A 48 -0.32 6.59 -6.40
N PHE A 49 -0.68 7.74 -6.93
CA PHE A 49 -0.21 9.03 -6.39
C PHE A 49 -0.69 9.30 -4.97
N ALA A 50 -1.79 8.68 -4.55
CA ALA A 50 -2.26 8.81 -3.17
C ALA A 50 -1.38 8.08 -2.17
N HIS A 51 -0.53 7.17 -2.62
CA HIS A 51 0.28 6.28 -1.77
C HIS A 51 1.78 6.49 -1.91
N ILE A 52 2.22 7.27 -2.89
CA ILE A 52 3.65 7.47 -3.17
C ILE A 52 4.20 8.59 -2.28
N ASP A 53 5.32 8.27 -1.60
CA ASP A 53 6.18 9.26 -0.96
C ASP A 53 7.33 9.56 -1.93
N ILE A 54 7.49 10.82 -2.31
CA ILE A 54 8.48 11.22 -3.31
C ILE A 54 9.89 10.88 -2.84
N ILE A 55 10.21 11.14 -1.58
CA ILE A 55 11.54 10.85 -1.03
C ILE A 55 11.76 9.33 -0.97
N GLY A 56 10.74 8.57 -0.55
CA GLY A 56 10.80 7.11 -0.54
C GLY A 56 11.01 6.53 -1.94
N LEU A 57 10.36 7.09 -2.96
CA LEU A 57 10.51 6.66 -4.34
C LEU A 57 11.92 6.96 -4.87
N LEU A 58 12.45 8.14 -4.56
CA LEU A 58 13.82 8.50 -4.95
C LEU A 58 14.85 7.58 -4.30
N CYS A 59 14.66 7.24 -3.03
CA CYS A 59 15.54 6.29 -2.34
C CYS A 59 15.47 4.91 -2.99
N LEU A 60 14.29 4.46 -3.39
CA LEU A 60 14.14 3.18 -4.10
C LEU A 60 14.93 3.19 -5.41
N ALA A 61 14.83 4.27 -6.18
CA ALA A 61 15.49 4.40 -7.46
C ALA A 61 17.03 4.46 -7.33
N LEU A 62 17.53 5.15 -6.31
CA LEU A 62 18.96 5.42 -6.15
C LEU A 62 19.66 4.40 -5.25
N LEU A 63 19.01 3.95 -4.19
CA LEU A 63 19.63 3.14 -3.13
C LEU A 63 19.12 1.70 -3.09
N GLY A 64 18.06 1.38 -3.82
CA GLY A 64 17.49 0.05 -3.85
C GLY A 64 16.49 -0.26 -2.74
N PHE A 65 16.22 0.70 -1.84
CA PHE A 65 15.17 0.58 -0.85
C PHE A 65 14.36 1.88 -0.78
N GLY A 66 13.09 1.76 -0.45
CA GLY A 66 12.22 2.92 -0.37
C GLY A 66 11.03 2.64 0.54
N TRP A 67 10.17 3.64 0.64
CA TRP A 67 8.96 3.56 1.45
C TRP A 67 7.82 4.34 0.80
N ALA A 68 6.64 4.19 1.37
CA ALA A 68 5.42 4.83 0.88
C ALA A 68 4.73 5.59 2.00
N LYS A 69 3.72 6.36 1.63
CA LYS A 69 2.82 6.98 2.60
C LYS A 69 1.85 5.93 3.10
N PRO A 70 1.90 5.56 4.39
CA PRO A 70 0.94 4.60 4.92
C PRO A 70 -0.47 5.19 4.92
N VAL A 71 -1.46 4.31 4.76
CA VAL A 71 -2.87 4.70 4.86
C VAL A 71 -3.19 5.00 6.33
N PRO A 72 -3.87 6.13 6.62
CA PRO A 72 -4.24 6.44 7.99
C PRO A 72 -5.35 5.51 8.49
N ILE A 73 -5.13 4.89 9.64
CA ILE A 73 -6.07 4.00 10.29
C ILE A 73 -6.31 4.50 11.71
N ASN A 74 -7.58 4.58 12.11
CA ASN A 74 -7.95 4.96 13.46
C ASN A 74 -8.63 3.79 14.17
N PRO A 75 -7.90 3.03 15.01
CA PRO A 75 -8.45 1.85 15.68
C PRO A 75 -9.63 2.13 16.60
N ARG A 76 -9.82 3.37 17.02
CA ARG A 76 -10.96 3.76 17.86
C ARG A 76 -12.30 3.56 17.15
N ASN A 77 -12.30 3.53 15.82
CA ASN A 77 -13.50 3.32 15.02
C ASN A 77 -13.87 1.83 14.91
N PHE A 78 -13.02 0.93 15.34
CA PHE A 78 -13.28 -0.50 15.26
C PHE A 78 -14.08 -0.98 16.48
N LYS A 79 -15.03 -1.89 16.25
CA LYS A 79 -15.81 -2.51 17.34
C LYS A 79 -14.92 -3.39 18.22
N LYS A 80 -13.99 -4.12 17.60
CA LYS A 80 -13.02 -4.98 18.30
C LYS A 80 -11.63 -4.61 17.82
N PRO A 81 -10.99 -3.60 18.42
CA PRO A 81 -9.78 -2.98 17.87
C PRO A 81 -8.64 -3.97 17.60
N ARG A 82 -8.40 -4.92 18.50
CA ARG A 82 -7.30 -5.89 18.31
C ARG A 82 -7.55 -6.81 17.13
N ARG A 83 -8.76 -7.38 17.06
CA ARG A 83 -9.15 -8.27 15.97
C ARG A 83 -9.18 -7.52 14.64
N ASP A 84 -9.81 -6.36 14.64
CA ASP A 84 -10.04 -5.60 13.41
C ASP A 84 -8.74 -5.02 12.86
N ASP A 85 -7.84 -4.57 13.74
CA ASP A 85 -6.50 -4.13 13.35
C ASP A 85 -5.70 -5.28 12.72
N LEU A 86 -5.80 -6.48 13.28
CA LEU A 86 -5.17 -7.66 12.70
C LEU A 86 -5.72 -7.96 11.31
N ILE A 87 -7.05 -7.90 11.13
CA ILE A 87 -7.70 -8.13 9.83
C ILE A 87 -7.22 -7.11 8.81
N VAL A 88 -7.13 -5.83 9.17
CA VAL A 88 -6.62 -4.78 8.30
C VAL A 88 -5.18 -5.05 7.90
N SER A 89 -4.34 -5.45 8.86
CA SER A 89 -2.93 -5.78 8.58
C SER A 89 -2.82 -6.97 7.62
N LEU A 90 -3.61 -8.00 7.82
CA LEU A 90 -3.63 -9.19 6.96
C LEU A 90 -4.18 -8.89 5.57
N ALA A 91 -5.05 -7.89 5.43
CA ALA A 91 -5.61 -7.50 4.14
C ALA A 91 -4.51 -7.03 3.17
N GLY A 92 -3.54 -6.26 3.65
CA GLY A 92 -2.41 -5.81 2.83
C GLY A 92 -1.56 -6.98 2.36
N ILE A 93 -1.24 -7.91 3.26
CA ILE A 93 -0.49 -9.12 2.94
C ILE A 93 -1.26 -9.99 1.94
N THR A 94 -2.55 -10.14 2.14
CA THR A 94 -3.43 -10.92 1.26
C THR A 94 -3.46 -10.32 -0.15
N ALA A 95 -3.57 -9.00 -0.27
CA ALA A 95 -3.55 -8.32 -1.57
C ALA A 95 -2.24 -8.58 -2.31
N ASN A 96 -1.11 -8.51 -1.62
CA ASN A 96 0.19 -8.79 -2.21
C ASN A 96 0.32 -10.24 -2.64
N LEU A 97 -0.20 -11.18 -1.85
CA LEU A 97 -0.19 -12.60 -2.18
C LEU A 97 -1.03 -12.87 -3.43
N ILE A 98 -2.20 -12.29 -3.54
CA ILE A 98 -3.07 -12.43 -4.72
C ILE A 98 -2.36 -11.89 -5.96
N LEU A 99 -1.72 -10.72 -5.87
CA LEU A 99 -0.96 -10.17 -6.98
C LEU A 99 0.19 -11.09 -7.40
N ALA A 100 0.90 -11.68 -6.44
CA ALA A 100 1.99 -12.60 -6.72
C ALA A 100 1.51 -13.86 -7.47
N ILE A 101 0.31 -14.33 -7.18
CA ILE A 101 -0.28 -15.49 -7.86
C ILE A 101 -0.74 -15.11 -9.27
N VAL A 102 -1.33 -13.92 -9.45
CA VAL A 102 -1.89 -13.47 -10.73
C VAL A 102 -0.77 -13.04 -11.70
N PHE A 103 0.26 -12.43 -11.19
CA PHE A 103 1.39 -11.94 -11.98
C PHE A 103 2.61 -12.83 -11.82
#